data_6e5445037de554d01a8981453f27a7f1
#
_entry.id   6e5445037de554d01a8981453f27a7f1
#
_cell.length_a   1.000
_cell.length_b   1.000
_cell.length_c   1.000
_cell.angle_alpha   90.00
_cell.angle_beta   90.00
_cell.angle_gamma   90.00
#
_symmetry.space_group_name_H-M   'P 1'
#
loop_
_entity.id
_entity.type
_entity.pdbx_description
1 polymer ?
#
loop_
_entity_poly.entity_id
_entity_poly.type
_entity_poly.pdbx_seq_one_letter_code
_entity_poly.pdbx_strand_id
1 'polypeptide(L)'
;MISDSSAKPAKNISSNRTMKELLSEFAAYNIWANRKLFDLILALPEEKQMRELPSSFKNLYTTMLHMWDAESVWWQRLKLQEHTISPSENFKGTTKDIANSLLQQNHQWHEWVSTTTDPMLDHVFQYYNTKKECFKQPIFQMILHVFNHGTYHRGQLVNMLRQLGVEKIPPTDFSVWTRKK
;
A
#
# COMPACT_ATOMS: atom_id res chain seq x y z
N MET A 1 -26.17 -12.24 36.56
CA MET A 1 -25.05 -11.30 36.85
C MET A 1 -24.37 -11.00 35.50
N ILE A 2 -24.66 -9.84 34.95
CA ILE A 2 -24.07 -9.39 33.67
C ILE A 2 -22.83 -8.60 34.05
N SER A 3 -21.65 -9.12 33.70
CA SER A 3 -20.37 -8.45 33.96
C SER A 3 -20.27 -7.19 33.09
N ASP A 4 -20.24 -6.04 33.77
CA ASP A 4 -19.97 -4.72 33.22
C ASP A 4 -18.54 -4.69 32.65
N SER A 5 -18.43 -4.81 31.34
CA SER A 5 -17.17 -4.61 30.62
C SER A 5 -17.02 -3.11 30.35
N SER A 6 -16.38 -2.40 31.27
CA SER A 6 -16.03 -0.99 31.10
C SER A 6 -15.10 -0.81 29.91
N ALA A 7 -15.66 -0.42 28.76
CA ALA A 7 -14.90 0.03 27.61
C ALA A 7 -14.11 1.28 28.02
N LYS A 8 -12.78 1.26 27.83
CA LYS A 8 -11.93 2.43 28.02
C LYS A 8 -12.44 3.57 27.14
N PRO A 9 -12.61 4.79 27.65
CA PRO A 9 -13.03 5.92 26.85
C PRO A 9 -12.02 6.19 25.73
N ALA A 10 -12.51 6.39 24.52
CA ALA A 10 -11.69 6.83 23.41
C ALA A 10 -11.00 8.15 23.78
N LYS A 11 -9.68 8.25 23.55
CA LYS A 11 -8.96 9.51 23.70
C LYS A 11 -9.65 10.58 22.87
N ASN A 12 -9.89 11.76 23.45
CA ASN A 12 -10.47 12.91 22.75
C ASN A 12 -9.68 13.16 21.45
N ILE A 13 -10.29 12.86 20.31
CA ILE A 13 -9.75 13.17 19.00
C ILE A 13 -10.00 14.67 18.83
N SER A 14 -8.92 15.46 18.80
CA SER A 14 -8.96 16.88 18.48
C SER A 14 -9.79 17.07 17.18
N SER A 15 -10.77 17.98 17.21
CA SER A 15 -11.77 18.18 16.15
C SER A 15 -11.23 18.77 14.84
N ASN A 16 -9.92 19.02 14.72
CA ASN A 16 -9.28 19.64 13.55
C ASN A 16 -8.10 18.81 13.03
N ARG A 17 -8.36 17.54 12.69
CA ARG A 17 -7.33 16.74 12.00
C ARG A 17 -7.20 17.23 10.56
N THR A 18 -5.97 17.56 10.12
CA THR A 18 -5.70 18.02 8.75
C THR A 18 -5.69 16.85 7.75
N MET A 19 -5.84 17.16 6.46
CA MET A 19 -5.69 16.17 5.38
C MET A 19 -4.31 15.49 5.42
N LYS A 20 -3.26 16.27 5.64
CA LYS A 20 -1.89 15.79 5.83
C LYS A 20 -1.78 14.75 6.94
N GLU A 21 -2.33 15.03 8.11
CA GLU A 21 -2.29 14.11 9.26
C GLU A 21 -2.99 12.78 8.94
N LEU A 22 -4.15 12.84 8.29
CA LEU A 22 -4.89 11.65 7.89
C LEU A 22 -4.11 10.81 6.87
N LEU A 23 -3.55 11.45 5.85
CA LEU A 23 -2.77 10.76 4.82
C LEU A 23 -1.46 10.20 5.37
N SER A 24 -0.78 10.91 6.28
CA SER A 24 0.43 10.43 6.96
C SER A 24 0.12 9.18 7.81
N GLU A 25 -1.00 9.20 8.53
CA GLU A 25 -1.44 8.03 9.30
C GLU A 25 -1.76 6.84 8.39
N PHE A 26 -2.39 7.09 7.23
CA PHE A 26 -2.72 6.04 6.28
C PHE A 26 -1.47 5.48 5.58
N ALA A 27 -0.47 6.32 5.29
CA ALA A 27 0.83 5.89 4.79
C ALA A 27 1.57 4.98 5.79
N ALA A 28 1.59 5.35 7.07
CA ALA A 28 2.19 4.52 8.12
C ALA A 28 1.45 3.17 8.29
N TYR A 29 0.11 3.19 8.21
CA TYR A 29 -0.69 1.96 8.15
C TYR A 29 -0.32 1.08 6.96
N ASN A 30 -0.13 1.67 5.78
CA ASN A 30 0.21 0.94 4.56
C ASN A 30 1.53 0.18 4.70
N ILE A 31 2.56 0.81 5.28
CA ILE A 31 3.84 0.17 5.63
C ILE A 31 3.62 -1.03 6.55
N TRP A 32 2.86 -0.85 7.63
CA TRP A 32 2.60 -1.90 8.61
C TRP A 32 1.85 -3.08 7.98
N ALA A 33 0.81 -2.81 7.20
CA ALA A 33 -0.01 -3.84 6.58
C ALA A 33 0.77 -4.65 5.53
N ASN A 34 1.56 -3.97 4.69
CA ASN A 34 2.41 -4.62 3.70
C ASN A 34 3.46 -5.50 4.38
N ARG A 35 4.17 -4.98 5.39
CA ARG A 35 5.17 -5.75 6.14
C ARG A 35 4.59 -7.04 6.71
N LYS A 36 3.40 -6.98 7.33
CA LYS A 36 2.72 -8.16 7.88
C LYS A 36 2.49 -9.27 6.87
N LEU A 37 2.04 -8.93 5.67
CA LEU A 37 1.80 -9.91 4.62
C LEU A 37 3.11 -10.36 3.96
N PHE A 38 4.06 -9.46 3.74
CA PHE A 38 5.34 -9.80 3.10
C PHE A 38 6.18 -10.73 3.98
N ASP A 39 6.24 -10.49 5.30
CA ASP A 39 6.91 -11.41 6.24
C ASP A 39 6.33 -12.83 6.12
N LEU A 40 5.00 -12.95 6.02
CA LEU A 40 4.33 -14.24 5.87
C LEU A 40 4.62 -14.87 4.50
N ILE A 41 4.59 -14.09 3.41
CA ILE A 41 4.89 -14.58 2.04
C ILE A 41 6.34 -15.07 1.95
N LEU A 42 7.28 -14.31 2.49
CA LEU A 42 8.71 -14.64 2.48
C LEU A 42 9.05 -15.88 3.33
N ALA A 43 8.22 -16.22 4.30
CA ALA A 43 8.34 -17.46 5.07
C ALA A 43 7.88 -18.71 4.29
N LEU A 44 7.19 -18.55 3.16
CA LEU A 44 6.78 -19.67 2.31
C LEU A 44 7.95 -20.17 1.43
N PRO A 45 8.00 -21.45 1.09
CA PRO A 45 8.91 -21.95 0.04
C PRO A 45 8.72 -21.18 -1.27
N GLU A 46 9.79 -20.95 -2.00
CA GLU A 46 9.77 -20.24 -3.29
C GLU A 46 8.77 -20.83 -4.28
N GLU A 47 8.67 -22.15 -4.34
CA GLU A 47 7.67 -22.85 -5.17
C GLU A 47 6.24 -22.36 -4.88
N LYS A 48 5.89 -22.16 -3.61
CA LYS A 48 4.56 -21.62 -3.24
C LYS A 48 4.40 -20.14 -3.62
N GLN A 49 5.48 -19.35 -3.53
CA GLN A 49 5.43 -17.94 -3.92
C GLN A 49 5.20 -17.77 -5.43
N MET A 50 5.72 -18.70 -6.23
CA MET A 50 5.66 -18.71 -7.70
C MET A 50 4.50 -19.55 -8.26
N ARG A 51 3.78 -20.30 -7.42
CA ARG A 51 2.69 -21.18 -7.84
C ARG A 51 1.56 -20.38 -8.49
N GLU A 52 1.17 -20.78 -9.70
CA GLU A 52 0.05 -20.17 -10.42
C GLU A 52 -1.29 -20.44 -9.73
N LEU A 53 -2.08 -19.40 -9.57
CA LEU A 53 -3.39 -19.38 -8.91
C LEU A 53 -4.40 -18.61 -9.78
N PRO A 54 -5.70 -18.95 -9.73
CA PRO A 54 -6.75 -18.23 -10.44
C PRO A 54 -6.98 -16.85 -9.78
N SER A 55 -6.32 -15.82 -10.29
CA SER A 55 -6.42 -14.44 -9.84
C SER A 55 -6.06 -13.48 -10.98
N SER A 56 -6.21 -12.16 -10.77
CA SER A 56 -5.82 -11.14 -11.76
C SER A 56 -4.32 -11.19 -12.09
N PHE A 57 -3.49 -11.60 -11.14
CA PHE A 57 -2.07 -11.90 -11.32
C PHE A 57 -1.83 -13.36 -10.99
N LYS A 58 -0.90 -14.00 -11.71
CA LYS A 58 -0.72 -15.44 -11.66
C LYS A 58 -0.30 -16.00 -10.30
N ASN A 59 0.44 -15.23 -9.47
CA ASN A 59 1.02 -15.69 -8.22
C ASN A 59 1.34 -14.54 -7.26
N LEU A 60 1.82 -14.87 -6.07
CA LEU A 60 2.20 -13.89 -5.06
C LEU A 60 3.31 -12.94 -5.57
N TYR A 61 4.32 -13.48 -6.24
CA TYR A 61 5.42 -12.70 -6.81
C TYR A 61 4.93 -11.62 -7.77
N THR A 62 4.13 -12.00 -8.79
CA THR A 62 3.63 -11.05 -9.79
C THR A 62 2.64 -10.04 -9.21
N THR A 63 1.87 -10.40 -8.18
CA THR A 63 0.99 -9.48 -7.48
C THR A 63 1.80 -8.41 -6.71
N MET A 64 2.85 -8.83 -5.97
CA MET A 64 3.72 -7.90 -5.27
C MET A 64 4.51 -7.01 -6.23
N LEU A 65 4.98 -7.55 -7.35
CA LEU A 65 5.67 -6.78 -8.39
C LEU A 65 4.77 -5.70 -8.98
N HIS A 66 3.50 -6.05 -9.28
CA HIS A 66 2.51 -5.07 -9.73
C HIS A 66 2.21 -3.98 -8.69
N MET A 67 2.16 -4.32 -7.41
CA MET A 67 2.01 -3.31 -6.35
C MET A 67 3.17 -2.31 -6.36
N TRP A 68 4.40 -2.81 -6.54
CA TRP A 68 5.58 -1.94 -6.65
C TRP A 68 5.58 -1.11 -7.93
N ASP A 69 5.21 -1.70 -9.07
CA ASP A 69 5.04 -0.97 -10.34
C ASP A 69 4.09 0.23 -10.16
N ALA A 70 2.92 -0.03 -9.60
CA ALA A 70 1.91 1.01 -9.42
C ALA A 70 2.41 2.13 -8.51
N GLU A 71 2.97 1.82 -7.35
CA GLU A 71 3.50 2.82 -6.41
C GLU A 71 4.67 3.62 -7.02
N SER A 72 5.58 2.94 -7.75
CA SER A 72 6.71 3.57 -8.41
C SER A 72 6.28 4.50 -9.55
N VAL A 73 5.36 4.06 -10.41
CA VAL A 73 4.85 4.88 -11.52
C VAL A 73 4.15 6.15 -10.99
N TRP A 74 3.33 6.02 -9.94
CA TRP A 74 2.69 7.18 -9.33
C TRP A 74 3.68 8.10 -8.62
N TRP A 75 4.72 7.55 -8.00
CA TRP A 75 5.81 8.35 -7.44
C TRP A 75 6.55 9.16 -8.50
N GLN A 76 6.88 8.55 -9.64
CA GLN A 76 7.52 9.22 -10.76
C GLN A 76 6.64 10.35 -11.34
N ARG A 77 5.30 10.14 -11.43
CA ARG A 77 4.34 11.18 -11.82
C ARG A 77 4.32 12.34 -10.82
N LEU A 78 4.32 12.05 -9.52
CA LEU A 78 4.41 13.08 -8.47
C LEU A 78 5.69 13.91 -8.60
N LYS A 79 6.79 13.27 -9.01
CA LYS A 79 8.08 13.92 -9.27
C LYS A 79 8.16 14.58 -10.66
N LEU A 80 7.04 14.64 -11.38
CA LEU A 80 6.93 15.26 -12.72
C LEU A 80 7.92 14.68 -13.73
N GLN A 81 8.24 13.40 -13.63
CA GLN A 81 9.07 12.73 -14.63
C GLN A 81 8.31 12.65 -15.96
N GLU A 82 8.95 13.02 -17.05
CA GLU A 82 8.35 13.04 -18.38
C GLU A 82 7.93 11.64 -18.85
N HIS A 83 8.77 10.66 -18.55
CA HIS A 83 8.51 9.25 -18.85
C HIS A 83 8.59 8.42 -17.57
N THR A 84 7.55 7.65 -17.30
CA THR A 84 7.53 6.71 -16.19
C THR A 84 7.94 5.32 -16.67
N ILE A 85 8.78 4.64 -15.87
CA ILE A 85 9.27 3.30 -16.13
C ILE A 85 8.78 2.40 -15.00
N SER A 86 8.08 1.31 -15.36
CA SER A 86 7.68 0.31 -14.38
C SER A 86 8.89 -0.53 -13.95
N PRO A 87 9.13 -0.74 -12.66
CA PRO A 87 10.19 -1.63 -12.18
C PRO A 87 10.22 -2.98 -12.89
N SER A 88 9.05 -3.59 -13.16
CA SER A 88 8.92 -4.89 -13.83
C SER A 88 9.54 -4.97 -15.23
N GLU A 89 9.74 -3.83 -15.90
CA GLU A 89 10.33 -3.82 -17.26
C GLU A 89 11.75 -4.37 -17.29
N ASN A 90 12.52 -4.17 -16.21
CA ASN A 90 13.92 -4.58 -16.15
C ASN A 90 14.26 -5.42 -14.91
N PHE A 91 13.29 -5.69 -14.04
CA PHE A 91 13.53 -6.40 -12.78
C PHE A 91 13.71 -7.90 -12.98
N LYS A 92 14.80 -8.44 -12.39
CA LYS A 92 15.15 -9.88 -12.39
C LYS A 92 15.47 -10.39 -10.98
N GLY A 93 14.90 -9.77 -9.96
CA GLY A 93 15.15 -10.12 -8.57
C GLY A 93 14.17 -11.15 -8.02
N THR A 94 14.34 -11.46 -6.75
CA THR A 94 13.53 -12.40 -5.97
C THR A 94 12.28 -11.73 -5.38
N THR A 95 11.37 -12.52 -4.82
CA THR A 95 10.22 -11.99 -4.03
C THR A 95 10.70 -11.11 -2.86
N LYS A 96 11.84 -11.46 -2.25
CA LYS A 96 12.45 -10.68 -1.17
C LYS A 96 12.91 -9.30 -1.66
N ASP A 97 13.48 -9.23 -2.84
CA ASP A 97 13.92 -7.96 -3.42
C ASP A 97 12.72 -7.06 -3.74
N ILE A 98 11.63 -7.63 -4.24
CA ILE A 98 10.36 -6.90 -4.44
C ILE A 98 9.84 -6.37 -3.10
N ALA A 99 9.78 -7.22 -2.07
CA ALA A 99 9.30 -6.82 -0.75
C ALA A 99 10.09 -5.65 -0.18
N ASN A 100 11.43 -5.72 -0.26
CA ASN A 100 12.32 -4.66 0.21
C ASN A 100 12.10 -3.36 -0.58
N SER A 101 12.05 -3.43 -1.91
CA SER A 101 11.87 -2.26 -2.77
C SER A 101 10.51 -1.60 -2.57
N LEU A 102 9.44 -2.40 -2.46
CA LEU A 102 8.10 -1.88 -2.20
C LEU A 102 7.99 -1.27 -0.80
N LEU A 103 8.58 -1.86 0.23
CA LEU A 103 8.61 -1.26 1.57
C LEU A 103 9.43 0.04 1.58
N GLN A 104 10.54 0.10 0.84
CA GLN A 104 11.29 1.34 0.66
C GLN A 104 10.44 2.42 -0.02
N GLN A 105 9.68 2.07 -1.08
CA GLN A 105 8.75 2.97 -1.75
C GLN A 105 7.64 3.45 -0.79
N ASN A 106 7.09 2.57 0.05
CA ASN A 106 6.12 2.96 1.06
C ASN A 106 6.69 3.97 2.07
N HIS A 107 7.96 3.81 2.48
CA HIS A 107 8.64 4.78 3.35
C HIS A 107 8.83 6.13 2.65
N GLN A 108 9.17 6.15 1.35
CA GLN A 108 9.25 7.39 0.57
C GLN A 108 7.89 8.12 0.52
N TRP A 109 6.79 7.40 0.32
CA TRP A 109 5.44 7.97 0.39
C TRP A 109 5.13 8.56 1.76
N HIS A 110 5.43 7.83 2.83
CA HIS A 110 5.20 8.30 4.20
C HIS A 110 6.03 9.55 4.52
N GLU A 111 7.31 9.57 4.18
CA GLU A 111 8.17 10.73 4.38
C GLU A 111 7.65 11.95 3.63
N TRP A 112 7.31 11.78 2.35
CA TRP A 112 6.81 12.87 1.52
C TRP A 112 5.51 13.45 2.09
N VAL A 113 4.53 12.61 2.44
CA VAL A 113 3.27 13.05 3.04
C VAL A 113 3.50 13.74 4.38
N SER A 114 4.42 13.24 5.20
CA SER A 114 4.72 13.80 6.53
C SER A 114 5.41 15.17 6.46
N THR A 115 6.13 15.46 5.38
CA THR A 115 6.88 16.72 5.20
C THR A 115 6.18 17.74 4.31
N THR A 116 5.17 17.33 3.52
CA THR A 116 4.40 18.22 2.64
C THR A 116 3.47 19.18 3.40
N THR A 117 2.81 20.08 2.71
CA THR A 117 1.83 21.03 3.27
C THR A 117 0.42 20.74 2.74
N ASP A 118 -0.63 21.14 3.46
CA ASP A 118 -2.01 21.01 2.99
C ASP A 118 -2.24 21.73 1.65
N PRO A 119 -1.75 22.97 1.40
CA PRO A 119 -1.84 23.58 0.08
C PRO A 119 -1.18 22.79 -1.05
N MET A 120 -0.07 22.07 -0.76
CA MET A 120 0.56 21.19 -1.75
C MET A 120 -0.30 19.97 -2.03
N LEU A 121 -1.01 19.44 -1.04
CA LEU A 121 -1.93 18.31 -1.23
C LEU A 121 -3.13 18.70 -2.11
N ASP A 122 -3.59 19.95 -2.02
CA ASP A 122 -4.68 20.49 -2.85
C ASP A 122 -4.22 20.91 -4.25
N HIS A 123 -2.90 21.00 -4.47
CA HIS A 123 -2.37 21.39 -5.78
C HIS A 123 -2.80 20.41 -6.87
N VAL A 124 -3.39 20.94 -7.94
CA VAL A 124 -3.81 20.17 -9.11
C VAL A 124 -2.62 19.94 -10.03
N PHE A 125 -2.22 18.70 -10.18
CA PHE A 125 -1.18 18.32 -11.14
C PHE A 125 -1.77 17.62 -12.36
N GLN A 126 -1.02 17.66 -13.46
CA GLN A 126 -1.36 17.02 -14.72
C GLN A 126 -0.49 15.80 -14.94
N TYR A 127 -1.10 14.70 -15.39
CA TYR A 127 -0.38 13.49 -15.77
C TYR A 127 -1.04 12.81 -16.97
N TYR A 128 -0.30 11.90 -17.61
CA TYR A 128 -0.80 11.07 -18.69
C TYR A 128 -0.92 9.62 -18.23
N ASN A 129 -2.01 8.94 -18.65
CA ASN A 129 -2.13 7.51 -18.45
C ASN A 129 -1.35 6.73 -19.55
N THR A 130 -1.41 5.40 -19.50
CA THR A 130 -0.76 4.52 -20.48
C THR A 130 -1.32 4.66 -21.91
N LYS A 131 -2.53 5.22 -22.06
CA LYS A 131 -3.14 5.52 -23.36
C LYS A 131 -2.84 6.94 -23.86
N LYS A 132 -1.93 7.66 -23.19
CA LYS A 132 -1.59 9.06 -23.47
C LYS A 132 -2.75 10.04 -23.30
N GLU A 133 -3.78 9.67 -22.54
CA GLU A 133 -4.86 10.58 -22.17
C GLU A 133 -4.42 11.46 -21.00
N CYS A 134 -4.73 12.77 -21.11
CA CYS A 134 -4.35 13.78 -20.12
C CYS A 134 -5.41 13.87 -19.01
N PHE A 135 -4.95 13.82 -17.77
CA PHE A 135 -5.79 13.98 -16.58
C PHE A 135 -5.23 15.07 -15.66
N LYS A 136 -6.13 15.72 -14.92
CA LYS A 136 -5.82 16.73 -13.91
C LYS A 136 -6.58 16.40 -12.65
N GLN A 137 -5.89 16.31 -11.53
CA GLN A 137 -6.52 16.08 -10.23
C GLN A 137 -5.62 16.54 -9.08
N PRO A 138 -6.19 16.83 -7.90
CA PRO A 138 -5.41 17.19 -6.72
C PRO A 138 -4.49 16.03 -6.29
N ILE A 139 -3.32 16.38 -5.77
CA ILE A 139 -2.31 15.41 -5.30
C ILE A 139 -2.89 14.47 -4.25
N PHE A 140 -3.72 14.96 -3.31
CA PHE A 140 -4.31 14.10 -2.29
C PHE A 140 -5.16 12.96 -2.86
N GLN A 141 -5.87 13.18 -3.97
CA GLN A 141 -6.68 12.14 -4.63
C GLN A 141 -5.79 11.04 -5.23
N MET A 142 -4.66 11.42 -5.80
CA MET A 142 -3.67 10.48 -6.30
C MET A 142 -3.08 9.63 -5.16
N ILE A 143 -2.73 10.26 -4.04
CA ILE A 143 -2.20 9.54 -2.86
C ILE A 143 -3.24 8.56 -2.30
N LEU A 144 -4.49 8.98 -2.18
CA LEU A 144 -5.59 8.10 -1.77
C LEU A 144 -5.76 6.93 -2.74
N HIS A 145 -5.65 7.19 -4.05
CA HIS A 145 -5.68 6.12 -5.06
C HIS A 145 -4.56 5.11 -4.82
N VAL A 146 -3.31 5.54 -4.64
CA VAL A 146 -2.16 4.66 -4.39
C VAL A 146 -2.39 3.78 -3.16
N PHE A 147 -2.82 4.36 -2.05
CA PHE A 147 -3.02 3.60 -0.81
C PHE A 147 -4.22 2.65 -0.90
N ASN A 148 -5.31 3.07 -1.55
CA ASN A 148 -6.48 2.22 -1.77
C ASN A 148 -6.16 1.06 -2.73
N HIS A 149 -5.38 1.31 -3.78
CA HIS A 149 -4.86 0.28 -4.68
C HIS A 149 -4.04 -0.78 -3.92
N GLY A 150 -3.16 -0.35 -3.02
CA GLY A 150 -2.44 -1.26 -2.13
C GLY A 150 -3.38 -2.11 -1.27
N THR A 151 -4.46 -1.52 -0.74
CA THR A 151 -5.47 -2.26 0.04
C THR A 151 -6.19 -3.32 -0.80
N TYR A 152 -6.55 -3.00 -2.03
CA TYR A 152 -7.17 -3.94 -2.97
C TYR A 152 -6.27 -5.16 -3.24
N HIS A 153 -4.98 -4.93 -3.53
CA HIS A 153 -4.03 -6.02 -3.80
C HIS A 153 -3.65 -6.82 -2.55
N ARG A 154 -3.62 -6.22 -1.36
CA ARG A 154 -3.51 -6.98 -0.11
C ARG A 154 -4.64 -7.98 0.06
N GLY A 155 -5.87 -7.62 -0.31
CA GLY A 155 -7.00 -8.55 -0.34
C GLY A 155 -6.78 -9.73 -1.28
N GLN A 156 -6.18 -9.49 -2.46
CA GLN A 156 -5.80 -10.55 -3.40
C GLN A 156 -4.70 -11.45 -2.83
N LEU A 157 -3.65 -10.88 -2.23
CA LEU A 157 -2.58 -11.65 -1.57
C LEU A 157 -3.13 -12.54 -0.45
N VAL A 158 -4.07 -12.02 0.38
CA VAL A 158 -4.75 -12.81 1.43
C VAL A 158 -5.52 -13.98 0.81
N ASN A 159 -6.24 -13.76 -0.28
CA ASN A 159 -6.96 -14.84 -0.97
C ASN A 159 -6.00 -15.89 -1.55
N MET A 160 -4.91 -15.47 -2.17
CA MET A 160 -3.88 -16.38 -2.68
C MET A 160 -3.22 -17.19 -1.56
N LEU A 161 -2.90 -16.58 -0.42
CA LEU A 161 -2.35 -17.28 0.74
C LEU A 161 -3.29 -18.37 1.24
N ARG A 162 -4.61 -18.12 1.29
CA ARG A 162 -5.61 -19.14 1.63
C ARG A 162 -5.63 -20.30 0.64
N GLN A 163 -5.58 -20.01 -0.66
CA GLN A 163 -5.52 -21.03 -1.70
C GLN A 163 -4.23 -21.89 -1.60
N LEU A 164 -3.14 -21.33 -1.06
CA LEU A 164 -1.89 -22.05 -0.80
C LEU A 164 -1.89 -22.84 0.52
N GLY A 165 -3.02 -22.85 1.24
CA GLY A 165 -3.18 -23.60 2.51
C GLY A 165 -2.61 -22.87 3.72
N VAL A 166 -2.43 -21.56 3.67
CA VAL A 166 -1.99 -20.76 4.82
C VAL A 166 -3.19 -20.47 5.72
N GLU A 167 -3.26 -21.11 6.88
CA GLU A 167 -4.37 -20.98 7.82
C GLU A 167 -4.30 -19.70 8.66
N LYS A 168 -3.10 -19.34 9.13
CA LYS A 168 -2.88 -18.21 10.05
C LYS A 168 -2.40 -16.99 9.30
N ILE A 169 -3.35 -16.17 8.80
CA ILE A 169 -3.05 -14.91 8.15
C ILE A 169 -3.29 -13.76 9.14
N PRO A 170 -2.29 -12.89 9.38
CA PRO A 170 -2.46 -11.80 10.32
C PRO A 170 -3.50 -10.79 9.82
N PRO A 171 -4.37 -10.25 10.69
CA PRO A 171 -5.30 -9.20 10.30
C PRO A 171 -4.52 -7.93 9.91
N THR A 172 -4.93 -7.33 8.80
CA THR A 172 -4.36 -6.08 8.28
C THR A 172 -5.38 -4.94 8.27
N ASP A 173 -6.47 -5.07 9.03
CA ASP A 173 -7.51 -4.03 9.13
C ASP A 173 -6.94 -2.74 9.74
N PHE A 174 -7.36 -1.61 9.19
CA PHE A 174 -6.99 -0.30 9.70
C PHE A 174 -7.37 -0.12 11.18
N SER A 175 -8.55 -0.63 11.58
CA SER A 175 -9.01 -0.60 12.97
C SER A 175 -8.13 -1.43 13.92
N VAL A 176 -7.50 -2.50 13.44
CA VAL A 176 -6.54 -3.29 14.24
C VAL A 176 -5.24 -2.50 14.45
N TRP A 177 -4.79 -1.79 13.42
CA TRP A 177 -3.59 -0.96 13.51
C TRP A 177 -3.78 0.24 14.44
N THR A 178 -4.91 0.94 14.36
CA THR A 178 -5.20 2.11 15.20
C THR A 178 -5.36 1.77 16.69
N ARG A 179 -5.83 0.56 17.04
CA ARG A 179 -5.95 0.11 18.44
C ARG A 179 -4.61 -0.18 19.12
N LYS A 180 -3.52 -0.33 18.34
CA LYS A 180 -2.18 -0.64 18.85
C LYS A 180 -1.34 0.60 19.14
N LYS A 181 -1.88 1.80 18.89
CA LYS A 181 -1.22 3.08 19.16
C LYS A 181 -1.41 3.58 20.59
#